data_caa79b1eeb13723ce05cada48858299f
#
_entry.id   caa79b1eeb13723ce05cada48858299f
#
_cell.length_a   1.000
_cell.length_b   1.000
_cell.length_c   1.000
_cell.angle_alpha   90.00
_cell.angle_beta   90.00
_cell.angle_gamma   90.00
#
_symmetry.space_group_name_H-M   'P 1'
#
loop_
_entity.id
_entity.type
_entity.pdbx_description
1 polymer ?
#
loop_
_entity_poly.entity_id
_entity_poly.type
_entity_poly.pdbx_seq_one_letter_code
_entity_poly.pdbx_strand_id
1 'polypeptide(L)'
;MKHIQIRNSDMAWHIAANIQFPPNFDESKQYPAIISVHPFGSCKEQTSGNIYGKALAEKGYLVLAYDASFQGESGGEPRWIEDPTQRVEDISRVIDYAVTLPYVDAERIGVLGVCGGGGYAINAALTEKRIKAVVSITGVNIGRLFLEGFSNYDPIGVLNAMASQRTKEARGGELQINELLPASLDAAKAHGLTERDVYEATDYYKTPRGQQPGGATKMLFSHAQKTLAWDAFAFTEVLLTQPVMVVVGEKVGAFGAYRDGLEVYGRAMVSQDRQLVSLPDFSHYELYDKPEAVQEALEKVIPFFNTHLG
;
A
#
# COMPACT_ATOMS: atom_id res chain seq x y z
N MET A 1 -3.04 -14.83 -15.22
CA MET A 1 -2.85 -13.39 -15.00
C MET A 1 -3.12 -12.63 -16.28
N LYS A 2 -3.81 -11.48 -16.22
CA LYS A 2 -4.11 -10.61 -17.37
C LYS A 2 -3.69 -9.19 -17.03
N HIS A 3 -2.87 -8.58 -17.88
CA HIS A 3 -2.50 -7.17 -17.76
C HIS A 3 -3.58 -6.29 -18.39
N ILE A 4 -3.94 -5.21 -17.73
CA ILE A 4 -4.99 -4.28 -18.15
C ILE A 4 -4.60 -2.82 -17.88
N GLN A 5 -5.26 -1.91 -18.60
CA GLN A 5 -5.24 -0.48 -18.31
C GLN A 5 -6.67 -0.04 -17.95
N ILE A 6 -6.84 0.47 -16.75
CA ILE A 6 -8.11 0.97 -16.25
C ILE A 6 -8.21 2.46 -16.60
N ARG A 7 -9.28 2.86 -17.27
CA ARG A 7 -9.57 4.26 -17.56
C ARG A 7 -11.07 4.49 -17.50
N ASN A 8 -11.53 4.94 -16.37
CA ASN A 8 -12.91 5.38 -16.20
C ASN A 8 -13.14 6.73 -16.92
N SER A 9 -14.36 7.07 -17.21
CA SER A 9 -14.71 8.23 -18.07
C SER A 9 -14.22 9.58 -17.56
N ASP A 10 -14.02 9.70 -16.26
CA ASP A 10 -13.59 10.90 -15.55
C ASP A 10 -12.09 10.91 -15.17
N MET A 11 -11.31 9.93 -15.66
CA MET A 11 -9.87 9.86 -15.42
C MET A 11 -9.07 10.53 -16.54
N ALA A 12 -8.10 11.37 -16.15
CA ALA A 12 -7.19 12.02 -17.09
C ALA A 12 -6.10 11.07 -17.62
N TRP A 13 -5.76 10.03 -16.86
CA TRP A 13 -4.75 9.00 -17.19
C TRP A 13 -5.28 7.61 -16.85
N HIS A 14 -4.57 6.57 -17.27
CA HIS A 14 -4.91 5.19 -16.95
C HIS A 14 -4.18 4.70 -15.68
N ILE A 15 -4.79 3.73 -15.01
CA ILE A 15 -4.18 2.90 -13.98
C ILE A 15 -3.81 1.56 -14.59
N ALA A 16 -2.53 1.18 -14.53
CA ALA A 16 -2.06 -0.12 -14.96
C ALA A 16 -2.31 -1.16 -13.87
N ALA A 17 -2.91 -2.29 -14.22
CA ALA A 17 -3.23 -3.33 -13.25
C ALA A 17 -3.03 -4.73 -13.82
N ASN A 18 -2.83 -5.70 -12.93
CA ASN A 18 -2.81 -7.12 -13.20
C ASN A 18 -4.02 -7.78 -12.54
N ILE A 19 -4.83 -8.49 -13.32
CA ILE A 19 -5.87 -9.37 -12.79
C ILE A 19 -5.28 -10.77 -12.63
N GLN A 20 -5.33 -11.31 -11.42
CA GLN A 20 -4.99 -12.68 -11.11
C GLN A 20 -6.29 -13.47 -10.92
N PHE A 21 -6.45 -14.53 -11.69
CA PHE A 21 -7.64 -15.38 -11.69
C PHE A 21 -7.45 -16.58 -10.77
N PRO A 22 -8.52 -17.04 -10.10
CA PRO A 22 -8.47 -18.28 -9.34
C PRO A 22 -8.22 -19.50 -10.24
N PRO A 23 -7.75 -20.63 -9.69
CA PRO A 23 -7.67 -21.88 -10.42
C PRO A 23 -9.05 -22.28 -10.99
N ASN A 24 -9.06 -22.84 -12.19
CA ASN A 24 -10.30 -23.26 -12.88
C ASN A 24 -11.31 -22.11 -13.05
N PHE A 25 -10.82 -20.90 -13.30
CA PHE A 25 -11.64 -19.73 -13.54
C PHE A 25 -12.66 -19.98 -14.65
N ASP A 26 -13.91 -19.61 -14.39
CA ASP A 26 -15.06 -19.77 -15.29
C ASP A 26 -15.77 -18.41 -15.39
N GLU A 27 -15.75 -17.79 -16.57
CA GLU A 27 -16.35 -16.48 -16.81
C GLU A 27 -17.88 -16.43 -16.58
N SER A 28 -18.55 -17.58 -16.52
CA SER A 28 -19.99 -17.66 -16.24
C SER A 28 -20.32 -17.58 -14.74
N LYS A 29 -19.31 -17.61 -13.86
CA LYS A 29 -19.46 -17.56 -12.41
C LYS A 29 -19.05 -16.19 -11.88
N GLN A 30 -19.54 -15.85 -10.69
CA GLN A 30 -19.11 -14.67 -9.95
C GLN A 30 -18.16 -15.04 -8.81
N TYR A 31 -17.12 -14.22 -8.62
CA TYR A 31 -16.07 -14.41 -7.64
C TYR A 31 -15.97 -13.22 -6.72
N PRO A 32 -15.65 -13.44 -5.43
CA PRO A 32 -15.24 -12.34 -4.57
C PRO A 32 -13.93 -11.72 -5.12
N ALA A 33 -13.81 -10.41 -5.02
CA ALA A 33 -12.65 -9.69 -5.52
C ALA A 33 -11.83 -9.07 -4.39
N ILE A 34 -10.49 -9.08 -4.54
CA ILE A 34 -9.55 -8.40 -3.64
C ILE A 34 -8.80 -7.34 -4.43
N ILE A 35 -8.87 -6.10 -3.98
CA ILE A 35 -8.02 -5.02 -4.48
C ILE A 35 -6.73 -5.03 -3.66
N SER A 36 -5.60 -5.19 -4.34
CA SER A 36 -4.30 -5.34 -3.70
C SER A 36 -3.45 -4.08 -3.85
N VAL A 37 -3.18 -3.41 -2.72
CA VAL A 37 -2.60 -2.06 -2.65
C VAL A 37 -1.13 -2.12 -2.27
N HIS A 38 -0.27 -1.65 -3.17
CA HIS A 38 1.17 -1.73 -3.00
C HIS A 38 1.75 -0.70 -2.02
N PRO A 39 2.92 -0.99 -1.40
CA PRO A 39 3.64 -0.07 -0.53
C PRO A 39 4.01 1.25 -1.20
N PHE A 40 4.43 2.22 -0.39
CA PHE A 40 5.05 3.46 -0.86
C PHE A 40 6.31 3.18 -1.70
N GLY A 41 6.41 3.80 -2.89
CA GLY A 41 7.54 3.61 -3.80
C GLY A 41 7.66 2.22 -4.46
N SER A 42 6.64 1.38 -4.31
CA SER A 42 6.54 0.01 -4.84
C SER A 42 5.74 -0.04 -6.15
N CYS A 43 5.41 -1.25 -6.61
CA CYS A 43 4.56 -1.52 -7.78
C CYS A 43 3.75 -2.80 -7.64
N LYS A 44 2.83 -3.03 -8.58
CA LYS A 44 1.93 -4.18 -8.62
C LYS A 44 2.62 -5.55 -8.75
N GLU A 45 3.86 -5.60 -9.22
CA GLU A 45 4.66 -6.83 -9.36
C GLU A 45 5.43 -7.21 -8.10
N GLN A 46 5.34 -6.40 -7.02
CA GLN A 46 6.04 -6.68 -5.76
C GLN A 46 5.12 -7.37 -4.75
N THR A 47 5.36 -7.19 -3.45
CA THR A 47 4.76 -7.95 -2.35
C THR A 47 3.23 -8.06 -2.44
N SER A 48 2.53 -6.95 -2.68
CA SER A 48 1.07 -6.92 -2.68
C SER A 48 0.47 -7.78 -3.79
N GLY A 49 1.01 -7.68 -5.02
CA GLY A 49 0.51 -8.44 -6.18
C GLY A 49 1.09 -9.84 -6.26
N ASN A 50 2.42 -9.98 -6.36
CA ASN A 50 3.04 -11.26 -6.68
C ASN A 50 3.17 -12.21 -5.48
N ILE A 51 3.06 -11.71 -4.24
CA ILE A 51 3.09 -12.56 -3.04
C ILE A 51 1.67 -12.74 -2.52
N TYR A 52 1.09 -11.74 -1.87
CA TYR A 52 -0.24 -11.85 -1.26
C TYR A 52 -1.36 -12.01 -2.30
N GLY A 53 -1.33 -11.21 -3.37
CA GLY A 53 -2.34 -11.27 -4.42
C GLY A 53 -2.38 -12.63 -5.10
N LYS A 54 -1.22 -13.20 -5.44
CA LYS A 54 -1.13 -14.54 -6.02
C LYS A 54 -1.65 -15.62 -5.07
N ALA A 55 -1.24 -15.55 -3.80
CA ALA A 55 -1.68 -16.53 -2.79
C ALA A 55 -3.21 -16.49 -2.58
N LEU A 56 -3.82 -15.29 -2.57
CA LEU A 56 -5.27 -15.14 -2.47
C LEU A 56 -5.99 -15.62 -3.73
N ALA A 57 -5.44 -15.37 -4.92
CA ALA A 57 -6.01 -15.89 -6.16
C ALA A 57 -6.05 -17.44 -6.16
N GLU A 58 -5.01 -18.09 -5.66
CA GLU A 58 -4.98 -19.57 -5.51
C GLU A 58 -6.05 -20.10 -4.52
N LYS A 59 -6.62 -19.23 -3.70
CA LYS A 59 -7.69 -19.56 -2.74
C LYS A 59 -9.10 -19.20 -3.22
N GLY A 60 -9.24 -18.80 -4.48
CA GLY A 60 -10.56 -18.62 -5.09
C GLY A 60 -10.97 -17.15 -5.28
N TYR A 61 -10.13 -16.20 -4.94
CA TYR A 61 -10.41 -14.78 -5.14
C TYR A 61 -9.98 -14.31 -6.53
N LEU A 62 -10.70 -13.36 -7.09
CA LEU A 62 -10.21 -12.56 -8.20
C LEU A 62 -9.38 -11.40 -7.63
N VAL A 63 -8.10 -11.28 -7.97
CA VAL A 63 -7.26 -10.24 -7.37
C VAL A 63 -6.84 -9.22 -8.42
N LEU A 64 -7.07 -7.94 -8.13
CA LEU A 64 -6.60 -6.80 -8.93
C LEU A 64 -5.45 -6.11 -8.18
N ALA A 65 -4.23 -6.32 -8.64
CA ALA A 65 -3.05 -5.58 -8.18
C ALA A 65 -2.73 -4.47 -9.20
N TYR A 66 -2.55 -3.25 -8.75
CA TYR A 66 -2.39 -2.10 -9.62
C TYR A 66 -1.19 -1.23 -9.23
N ASP A 67 -0.65 -0.49 -10.18
CA ASP A 67 0.26 0.62 -9.90
C ASP A 67 -0.56 1.87 -9.59
N ALA A 68 -0.21 2.56 -8.51
CA ALA A 68 -0.85 3.82 -8.18
C ALA A 68 -0.59 4.88 -9.26
N SER A 69 -1.46 5.88 -9.34
CA SER A 69 -1.24 7.05 -10.18
C SER A 69 0.14 7.64 -9.96
N PHE A 70 0.80 8.08 -11.03
CA PHE A 70 2.18 8.61 -11.07
C PHE A 70 3.29 7.57 -10.82
N GLN A 71 2.96 6.31 -10.56
CA GLN A 71 3.89 5.23 -10.22
C GLN A 71 3.88 4.14 -11.30
N GLY A 72 4.94 3.32 -11.33
CA GLY A 72 5.04 2.15 -12.21
C GLY A 72 4.63 2.43 -13.65
N GLU A 73 3.73 1.61 -14.19
CA GLU A 73 3.17 1.74 -15.55
C GLU A 73 1.88 2.57 -15.61
N SER A 74 1.35 3.02 -14.46
CA SER A 74 0.23 3.95 -14.44
C SER A 74 0.62 5.33 -14.95
N GLY A 75 -0.35 6.05 -15.52
CA GLY A 75 -0.16 7.40 -16.03
C GLY A 75 -0.10 8.45 -14.93
N GLY A 76 -0.12 9.70 -15.36
CA GLY A 76 -0.02 10.89 -14.52
C GLY A 76 1.37 11.52 -14.56
N GLU A 77 1.39 12.85 -14.74
CA GLU A 77 2.60 13.66 -14.78
C GLU A 77 2.48 14.88 -13.84
N PRO A 78 3.59 15.32 -13.26
CA PRO A 78 4.92 14.70 -13.27
C PRO A 78 4.95 13.36 -12.51
N ARG A 79 5.96 12.52 -12.81
CA ARG A 79 6.11 11.20 -12.21
C ARG A 79 6.50 11.27 -10.72
N TRP A 80 6.27 10.15 -10.01
CA TRP A 80 6.66 9.92 -8.61
C TRP A 80 6.04 10.89 -7.60
N ILE A 81 4.86 11.44 -7.91
CA ILE A 81 4.04 12.10 -6.91
C ILE A 81 3.49 11.04 -5.96
N GLU A 82 3.68 11.24 -4.66
CA GLU A 82 2.96 10.51 -3.62
C GLU A 82 1.90 11.44 -3.03
N ASP A 83 0.69 11.35 -3.55
CA ASP A 83 -0.47 12.10 -3.06
C ASP A 83 -1.41 11.11 -2.34
N PRO A 84 -1.54 11.17 -1.02
CA PRO A 84 -2.38 10.26 -0.26
C PRO A 84 -3.84 10.26 -0.72
N THR A 85 -4.38 11.41 -1.08
CA THR A 85 -5.76 11.52 -1.57
C THR A 85 -5.93 10.77 -2.88
N GLN A 86 -4.97 10.93 -3.81
CA GLN A 86 -4.98 10.19 -5.07
C GLN A 86 -4.80 8.68 -4.86
N ARG A 87 -3.93 8.28 -3.91
CA ARG A 87 -3.75 6.86 -3.56
C ARG A 87 -5.04 6.21 -3.07
N VAL A 88 -5.82 6.93 -2.27
CA VAL A 88 -7.14 6.48 -1.78
C VAL A 88 -8.15 6.45 -2.93
N GLU A 89 -8.19 7.48 -3.76
CA GLU A 89 -9.05 7.55 -4.95
C GLU A 89 -8.74 6.43 -5.95
N ASP A 90 -7.48 6.07 -6.15
CA ASP A 90 -7.08 4.96 -7.03
C ASP A 90 -7.73 3.64 -6.61
N ILE A 91 -7.90 3.39 -5.31
CA ILE A 91 -8.60 2.20 -4.81
C ILE A 91 -10.05 2.20 -5.29
N SER A 92 -10.77 3.31 -5.14
CA SER A 92 -12.15 3.45 -5.64
C SER A 92 -12.23 3.30 -7.15
N ARG A 93 -11.26 3.85 -7.91
CA ARG A 93 -11.19 3.70 -9.38
C ARG A 93 -10.99 2.27 -9.83
N VAL A 94 -10.18 1.50 -9.10
CA VAL A 94 -10.00 0.07 -9.38
C VAL A 94 -11.26 -0.72 -9.02
N ILE A 95 -11.98 -0.36 -7.95
CA ILE A 95 -13.29 -0.94 -7.61
C ILE A 95 -14.31 -0.61 -8.69
N ASP A 96 -14.38 0.64 -9.18
CA ASP A 96 -15.28 1.04 -10.28
C ASP A 96 -15.10 0.14 -11.50
N TYR A 97 -13.84 -0.13 -11.86
CA TYR A 97 -13.56 -1.06 -12.95
C TYR A 97 -13.95 -2.50 -12.59
N ALA A 98 -13.60 -2.96 -11.40
CA ALA A 98 -13.86 -4.34 -10.99
C ALA A 98 -15.35 -4.70 -11.08
N VAL A 99 -16.25 -3.80 -10.65
CA VAL A 99 -17.70 -4.04 -10.69
C VAL A 99 -18.28 -4.04 -12.10
N THR A 100 -17.52 -3.59 -13.12
CA THR A 100 -17.94 -3.72 -14.54
C THR A 100 -17.67 -5.11 -15.09
N LEU A 101 -16.86 -5.93 -14.42
CA LEU A 101 -16.53 -7.27 -14.87
C LEU A 101 -17.66 -8.23 -14.50
N PRO A 102 -18.24 -8.98 -15.47
CA PRO A 102 -19.44 -9.81 -15.23
C PRO A 102 -19.19 -10.94 -14.23
N TYR A 103 -17.94 -11.32 -14.04
CA TYR A 103 -17.50 -12.39 -13.12
C TYR A 103 -17.04 -11.85 -11.74
N VAL A 104 -17.22 -10.57 -11.44
CA VAL A 104 -16.99 -10.00 -10.11
C VAL A 104 -18.30 -9.87 -9.37
N ASP A 105 -18.37 -10.37 -8.15
CA ASP A 105 -19.48 -10.13 -7.24
C ASP A 105 -19.27 -8.79 -6.53
N ALA A 106 -20.07 -7.79 -6.87
CA ALA A 106 -19.98 -6.44 -6.33
C ALA A 106 -20.26 -6.35 -4.82
N GLU A 107 -20.94 -7.35 -4.25
CA GLU A 107 -21.22 -7.43 -2.81
C GLU A 107 -20.11 -8.14 -2.02
N ARG A 108 -19.08 -8.63 -2.68
CA ARG A 108 -17.97 -9.38 -2.07
C ARG A 108 -16.60 -8.82 -2.47
N ILE A 109 -16.38 -7.52 -2.19
CA ILE A 109 -15.11 -6.83 -2.48
C ILE A 109 -14.34 -6.59 -1.19
N GLY A 110 -13.11 -7.10 -1.12
CA GLY A 110 -12.15 -6.83 -0.07
C GLY A 110 -10.98 -5.99 -0.55
N VAL A 111 -10.24 -5.42 0.39
CA VAL A 111 -8.99 -4.72 0.12
C VAL A 111 -7.89 -5.27 1.01
N LEU A 112 -6.72 -5.55 0.42
CA LEU A 112 -5.51 -5.87 1.15
C LEU A 112 -4.43 -4.85 0.80
N GLY A 113 -3.87 -4.18 1.81
CA GLY A 113 -2.75 -3.27 1.63
C GLY A 113 -1.52 -3.68 2.43
N VAL A 114 -0.35 -3.43 1.86
CA VAL A 114 0.94 -3.70 2.51
C VAL A 114 1.67 -2.38 2.76
N CYS A 115 2.24 -2.18 3.94
CA CYS A 115 2.99 -0.98 4.32
C CYS A 115 2.17 0.32 4.14
N GLY A 116 2.66 1.31 3.40
CA GLY A 116 1.87 2.49 3.03
C GLY A 116 0.53 2.12 2.39
N GLY A 117 0.50 1.06 1.56
CA GLY A 117 -0.74 0.52 1.01
C GLY A 117 -1.75 0.07 2.06
N GLY A 118 -1.28 -0.42 3.21
CA GLY A 118 -2.12 -0.76 4.36
C GLY A 118 -2.79 0.48 4.97
N GLY A 119 -2.04 1.58 5.13
CA GLY A 119 -2.61 2.85 5.58
C GLY A 119 -3.66 3.41 4.61
N TYR A 120 -3.38 3.36 3.30
CA TYR A 120 -4.33 3.78 2.26
C TYR A 120 -5.58 2.89 2.21
N ALA A 121 -5.43 1.58 2.37
CA ALA A 121 -6.56 0.64 2.42
C ALA A 121 -7.50 0.92 3.59
N ILE A 122 -6.96 1.20 4.79
CA ILE A 122 -7.74 1.62 5.96
C ILE A 122 -8.48 2.92 5.67
N ASN A 123 -7.77 3.94 5.13
CA ASN A 123 -8.41 5.23 4.83
C ASN A 123 -9.52 5.10 3.78
N ALA A 124 -9.29 4.33 2.71
CA ALA A 124 -10.32 4.07 1.69
C ALA A 124 -11.58 3.44 2.31
N ALA A 125 -11.43 2.46 3.21
CA ALA A 125 -12.57 1.80 3.86
C ALA A 125 -13.41 2.74 4.74
N LEU A 126 -12.89 3.90 5.14
CA LEU A 126 -13.68 4.89 5.89
C LEU A 126 -14.86 5.41 5.06
N THR A 127 -14.68 5.60 3.76
CA THR A 127 -15.67 6.25 2.88
C THR A 127 -16.15 5.35 1.75
N GLU A 128 -15.34 4.44 1.25
CA GLU A 128 -15.69 3.50 0.17
C GLU A 128 -16.46 2.28 0.73
N LYS A 129 -17.76 2.36 0.78
CA LYS A 129 -18.63 1.37 1.43
C LYS A 129 -18.88 0.09 0.59
N ARG A 130 -18.37 0.04 -0.65
CA ARG A 130 -18.31 -1.20 -1.43
C ARG A 130 -17.23 -2.15 -0.90
N ILE A 131 -16.25 -1.65 -0.13
CA ILE A 131 -15.30 -2.49 0.60
C ILE A 131 -16.04 -3.17 1.75
N LYS A 132 -16.07 -4.51 1.74
CA LYS A 132 -16.76 -5.33 2.77
C LYS A 132 -15.81 -5.86 3.84
N ALA A 133 -14.52 -5.94 3.56
CA ALA A 133 -13.49 -6.33 4.52
C ALA A 133 -12.14 -5.71 4.13
N VAL A 134 -11.34 -5.31 5.11
CA VAL A 134 -10.02 -4.71 4.88
C VAL A 134 -8.94 -5.40 5.70
N VAL A 135 -7.81 -5.69 5.04
CA VAL A 135 -6.60 -6.24 5.67
C VAL A 135 -5.44 -5.28 5.47
N SER A 136 -4.78 -4.93 6.57
CA SER A 136 -3.58 -4.10 6.60
C SER A 136 -2.40 -4.93 7.10
N ILE A 137 -1.45 -5.21 6.22
CA ILE A 137 -0.24 -5.98 6.55
C ILE A 137 0.91 -5.02 6.75
N THR A 138 1.49 -5.03 7.96
CA THR A 138 2.57 -4.11 8.36
C THR A 138 2.29 -2.66 7.91
N GLY A 139 0.99 -2.24 8.05
CA GLY A 139 0.48 -0.98 7.55
C GLY A 139 1.12 0.23 8.21
N VAL A 140 1.39 1.27 7.41
CA VAL A 140 2.05 2.50 7.86
C VAL A 140 1.17 3.71 7.57
N ASN A 141 1.02 4.58 8.57
CA ASN A 141 0.50 5.92 8.39
C ASN A 141 1.58 6.81 7.77
N ILE A 142 1.53 6.97 6.46
CA ILE A 142 2.55 7.71 5.70
C ILE A 142 2.67 9.16 6.17
N GLY A 143 1.56 9.81 6.52
CA GLY A 143 1.60 11.18 7.05
C GLY A 143 2.42 11.28 8.34
N ARG A 144 2.15 10.39 9.30
CA ARG A 144 2.94 10.29 10.53
C ARG A 144 4.42 10.01 10.23
N LEU A 145 4.72 9.06 9.34
CA LEU A 145 6.10 8.72 8.98
C LEU A 145 6.86 9.94 8.42
N PHE A 146 6.22 10.72 7.56
CA PHE A 146 6.82 11.94 7.01
C PHE A 146 6.99 13.06 8.05
N LEU A 147 6.04 13.22 8.97
CA LEU A 147 6.16 14.17 10.07
C LEU A 147 7.34 13.84 10.99
N GLU A 148 7.55 12.57 11.29
CA GLU A 148 8.60 12.10 12.19
C GLU A 148 9.98 12.02 11.52
N GLY A 149 10.04 11.96 10.17
CA GLY A 149 11.27 11.98 9.38
C GLY A 149 12.32 10.97 9.86
N PHE A 150 11.90 9.72 10.16
CA PHE A 150 12.76 8.69 10.75
C PHE A 150 13.42 9.11 12.08
N SER A 151 12.67 9.77 12.95
CA SER A 151 13.12 10.33 14.24
C SER A 151 13.96 11.62 14.15
N ASN A 152 14.08 12.19 12.97
CA ASN A 152 14.68 13.53 12.78
C ASN A 152 13.57 14.57 12.58
N TYR A 153 12.76 14.76 13.60
CA TYR A 153 11.53 15.56 13.55
C TYR A 153 11.78 17.04 13.30
N ASP A 154 11.74 17.44 12.02
CA ASP A 154 11.76 18.84 11.59
C ASP A 154 10.75 19.10 10.44
N PRO A 155 9.45 18.94 10.69
CA PRO A 155 8.45 19.07 9.63
C PRO A 155 8.39 20.49 9.04
N ILE A 156 8.67 21.53 9.83
CA ILE A 156 8.64 22.92 9.35
C ILE A 156 9.82 23.21 8.43
N GLY A 157 11.03 22.73 8.78
CA GLY A 157 12.20 22.86 7.91
C GLY A 157 12.00 22.13 6.58
N VAL A 158 11.43 20.92 6.62
CA VAL A 158 11.11 20.14 5.42
C VAL A 158 10.07 20.85 4.56
N LEU A 159 8.99 21.38 5.12
CA LEU A 159 7.97 22.13 4.39
C LEU A 159 8.54 23.41 3.75
N ASN A 160 9.41 24.14 4.45
CA ASN A 160 10.10 25.32 3.90
C ASN A 160 11.02 24.95 2.73
N ALA A 161 11.74 23.83 2.82
CA ALA A 161 12.56 23.32 1.74
C ALA A 161 11.70 22.92 0.52
N MET A 162 10.58 22.20 0.73
CA MET A 162 9.63 21.87 -0.33
C MET A 162 9.05 23.12 -1.01
N ALA A 163 8.64 24.13 -0.24
CA ALA A 163 8.12 25.39 -0.76
C ALA A 163 9.15 26.14 -1.61
N SER A 164 10.40 26.18 -1.14
CA SER A 164 11.52 26.80 -1.87
C SER A 164 11.79 26.06 -3.18
N GLN A 165 11.83 24.74 -3.15
CA GLN A 165 12.03 23.91 -4.35
C GLN A 165 10.87 24.09 -5.35
N ARG A 166 9.63 24.05 -4.88
CA ARG A 166 8.45 24.28 -5.72
C ARG A 166 8.46 25.66 -6.40
N THR A 167 8.95 26.66 -5.70
CA THR A 167 9.13 28.01 -6.29
C THR A 167 10.17 28.01 -7.41
N LYS A 168 11.29 27.28 -7.25
CA LYS A 168 12.31 27.12 -8.32
C LYS A 168 11.72 26.42 -9.54
N GLU A 169 11.00 25.32 -9.33
CA GLU A 169 10.34 24.55 -10.40
C GLU A 169 9.30 25.39 -11.15
N ALA A 170 8.47 26.16 -10.45
CA ALA A 170 7.48 27.06 -11.06
C ALA A 170 8.12 28.17 -11.92
N ARG A 171 9.38 28.50 -11.66
CA ARG A 171 10.18 29.45 -12.45
C ARG A 171 11.00 28.80 -13.57
N GLY A 172 10.71 27.53 -13.90
CA GLY A 172 11.39 26.78 -14.96
C GLY A 172 12.65 26.04 -14.51
N GLY A 173 12.89 25.92 -13.21
CA GLY A 173 13.98 25.09 -12.66
C GLY A 173 13.64 23.59 -12.75
N GLU A 174 14.66 22.76 -12.55
CA GLU A 174 14.55 21.31 -12.62
C GLU A 174 13.73 20.73 -11.46
N LEU A 175 12.97 19.66 -11.75
CA LEU A 175 12.26 18.89 -10.75
C LEU A 175 13.24 18.15 -9.82
N GLN A 176 13.04 18.24 -8.53
CA GLN A 176 13.84 17.48 -7.57
C GLN A 176 13.19 16.12 -7.28
N ILE A 177 13.81 15.07 -7.78
CA ILE A 177 13.40 13.68 -7.51
C ILE A 177 14.33 13.11 -6.43
N ASN A 178 13.75 12.73 -5.29
CA ASN A 178 14.50 12.10 -4.20
C ASN A 178 14.46 10.58 -4.34
N GLU A 179 15.62 9.94 -4.15
CA GLU A 179 15.70 8.51 -3.86
C GLU A 179 15.25 8.28 -2.40
N LEU A 180 14.37 7.32 -2.19
CA LEU A 180 13.82 7.04 -0.85
C LEU A 180 14.74 6.11 -0.02
N LEU A 181 15.60 5.39 -0.71
CA LEU A 181 16.48 4.39 -0.12
C LEU A 181 17.91 4.54 -0.65
N PRO A 182 18.92 4.08 0.11
CA PRO A 182 20.29 3.95 -0.41
C PRO A 182 20.34 3.13 -1.70
N ALA A 183 21.29 3.44 -2.56
CA ALA A 183 21.45 2.78 -3.87
C ALA A 183 21.80 1.28 -3.74
N SER A 184 22.40 0.89 -2.63
CA SER A 184 22.79 -0.50 -2.33
C SER A 184 22.98 -0.71 -0.83
N LEU A 185 23.11 -1.97 -0.41
CA LEU A 185 23.47 -2.31 0.97
C LEU A 185 24.85 -1.78 1.37
N ASP A 186 25.80 -1.75 0.45
CA ASP A 186 27.12 -1.17 0.72
C ASP A 186 27.05 0.35 0.88
N ALA A 187 26.24 1.03 0.09
CA ALA A 187 25.97 2.45 0.29
C ALA A 187 25.28 2.72 1.65
N ALA A 188 24.34 1.90 2.07
CA ALA A 188 23.72 2.00 3.39
C ALA A 188 24.77 1.89 4.52
N LYS A 189 25.65 0.89 4.44
CA LYS A 189 26.75 0.70 5.39
C LYS A 189 27.72 1.88 5.40
N ALA A 190 28.11 2.36 4.23
CA ALA A 190 29.04 3.48 4.10
C ALA A 190 28.50 4.79 4.73
N HIS A 191 27.17 4.97 4.74
CA HIS A 191 26.50 6.09 5.38
C HIS A 191 26.17 5.82 6.86
N GLY A 192 26.61 4.69 7.43
CA GLY A 192 26.32 4.33 8.82
C GLY A 192 24.86 4.08 9.14
N LEU A 193 24.06 3.76 8.12
CA LEU A 193 22.64 3.45 8.29
C LEU A 193 22.48 2.03 8.83
N THR A 194 22.17 1.92 10.13
CA THR A 194 22.01 0.64 10.83
C THR A 194 20.57 0.37 11.23
N GLU A 195 19.67 1.29 10.92
CA GLU A 195 18.26 1.16 11.23
C GLU A 195 17.65 0.02 10.42
N ARG A 196 16.95 -0.90 11.10
CA ARG A 196 16.46 -2.16 10.54
C ARG A 196 15.61 -1.95 9.29
N ASP A 197 14.57 -1.13 9.38
CA ASP A 197 13.63 -0.97 8.26
C ASP A 197 14.31 -0.39 7.02
N VAL A 198 15.23 0.57 7.19
CA VAL A 198 15.98 1.15 6.06
C VAL A 198 16.90 0.12 5.42
N TYR A 199 17.56 -0.70 6.25
CA TYR A 199 18.46 -1.74 5.75
C TYR A 199 17.70 -2.84 5.02
N GLU A 200 16.64 -3.38 5.62
CA GLU A 200 15.80 -4.42 5.03
C GLU A 200 15.02 -3.91 3.79
N ALA A 201 14.60 -2.62 3.80
CA ALA A 201 14.03 -1.97 2.62
C ALA A 201 15.02 -1.93 1.46
N THR A 202 16.28 -1.53 1.75
CA THR A 202 17.33 -1.49 0.73
C THR A 202 17.60 -2.89 0.18
N ASP A 203 17.64 -3.91 1.05
CA ASP A 203 17.78 -5.30 0.63
C ASP A 203 16.61 -5.73 -0.28
N TYR A 204 15.38 -5.44 0.11
CA TYR A 204 14.22 -5.82 -0.69
C TYR A 204 14.16 -5.09 -2.03
N TYR A 205 14.26 -3.75 -2.05
CA TYR A 205 14.02 -2.95 -3.25
C TYR A 205 15.22 -2.80 -4.19
N LYS A 206 16.46 -2.95 -3.70
CA LYS A 206 17.67 -2.67 -4.46
C LYS A 206 18.49 -3.94 -4.77
N THR A 207 17.96 -5.14 -4.48
CA THR A 207 18.59 -6.43 -4.79
C THR A 207 17.61 -7.33 -5.55
N PRO A 208 18.07 -8.46 -6.12
CA PRO A 208 17.21 -9.44 -6.78
C PRO A 208 16.12 -10.05 -5.88
N ARG A 209 16.14 -9.78 -4.56
CA ARG A 209 15.12 -10.24 -3.61
C ARG A 209 13.72 -9.76 -4.02
N GLY A 210 13.54 -8.47 -4.30
CA GLY A 210 12.23 -7.91 -4.65
C GLY A 210 12.30 -6.74 -5.63
N GLN A 211 13.47 -6.45 -6.22
CA GLN A 211 13.62 -5.37 -7.18
C GLN A 211 12.74 -5.58 -8.41
N GLN A 212 12.00 -4.54 -8.79
CA GLN A 212 11.19 -4.51 -10.01
C GLN A 212 11.35 -3.14 -10.70
N PRO A 213 11.27 -3.09 -12.03
CA PRO A 213 11.38 -1.82 -12.78
C PRO A 213 10.34 -0.77 -12.36
N GLY A 214 9.10 -1.20 -12.07
CA GLY A 214 8.02 -0.32 -11.63
C GLY A 214 8.17 0.18 -10.20
N GLY A 215 8.89 -0.54 -9.33
CA GLY A 215 9.16 -0.20 -7.93
C GLY A 215 10.36 0.72 -7.77
N ALA A 216 10.27 1.95 -8.31
CA ALA A 216 11.41 2.86 -8.43
C ALA A 216 11.95 3.38 -7.09
N THR A 217 11.17 3.32 -6.00
CA THR A 217 11.53 3.91 -4.70
C THR A 217 11.94 5.39 -4.79
N LYS A 218 11.21 6.16 -5.61
CA LYS A 218 11.45 7.59 -5.87
C LYS A 218 10.26 8.43 -5.45
N MET A 219 10.51 9.71 -5.18
CA MET A 219 9.48 10.67 -4.86
C MET A 219 9.82 12.05 -5.40
N LEU A 220 8.84 12.72 -5.99
CA LEU A 220 8.93 14.13 -6.35
C LEU A 220 8.85 14.99 -5.08
N PHE A 221 9.99 15.55 -4.66
CA PHE A 221 10.16 16.17 -3.35
C PHE A 221 9.18 17.33 -3.10
N SER A 222 9.07 18.25 -4.04
CA SER A 222 8.25 19.46 -3.90
C SER A 222 6.74 19.19 -3.78
N HIS A 223 6.26 17.99 -4.16
CA HIS A 223 4.84 17.63 -4.15
C HIS A 223 4.43 16.76 -2.95
N ALA A 224 5.38 16.41 -2.08
CA ALA A 224 5.11 15.61 -0.88
C ALA A 224 4.54 16.40 0.31
N GLN A 225 4.36 17.71 0.20
CA GLN A 225 3.85 18.55 1.29
C GLN A 225 2.47 18.13 1.79
N LYS A 226 1.60 17.62 0.92
CA LYS A 226 0.28 17.12 1.31
C LYS A 226 0.36 15.89 2.21
N THR A 227 1.40 15.08 2.02
CA THR A 227 1.63 13.86 2.79
C THR A 227 1.88 14.20 4.27
N LEU A 228 2.62 15.28 4.57
CA LEU A 228 2.91 15.69 5.94
C LEU A 228 1.66 16.12 6.72
N ALA A 229 0.62 16.61 6.04
CA ALA A 229 -0.61 17.06 6.65
C ALA A 229 -1.74 16.01 6.62
N TRP A 230 -1.44 14.81 6.14
CA TRP A 230 -2.41 13.74 6.00
C TRP A 230 -2.33 12.74 7.16
N ASP A 231 -3.46 12.25 7.60
CA ASP A 231 -3.57 11.19 8.61
C ASP A 231 -4.40 10.03 8.03
N ALA A 232 -3.75 8.88 7.86
CA ALA A 232 -4.38 7.66 7.35
C ALA A 232 -5.57 7.20 8.18
N PHE A 233 -5.58 7.53 9.48
CA PHE A 233 -6.51 6.97 10.45
C PHE A 233 -7.49 8.01 11.00
N ALA A 234 -7.52 9.20 10.42
CA ALA A 234 -8.50 10.24 10.80
C ALA A 234 -9.94 9.70 10.73
N PHE A 235 -10.69 9.84 11.81
CA PHE A 235 -12.09 9.38 11.94
C PHE A 235 -12.30 7.86 11.89
N THR A 236 -11.27 7.03 12.07
CA THR A 236 -11.38 5.57 12.13
C THR A 236 -12.41 5.11 13.18
N GLU A 237 -12.44 5.75 14.33
CA GLU A 237 -13.37 5.47 15.44
C GLU A 237 -14.85 5.74 15.13
N VAL A 238 -15.13 6.42 14.03
CA VAL A 238 -16.50 6.78 13.59
C VAL A 238 -16.88 6.11 12.29
N LEU A 239 -15.94 6.00 11.34
CA LEU A 239 -16.24 5.64 9.96
C LEU A 239 -15.83 4.21 9.58
N LEU A 240 -14.87 3.57 10.27
CA LEU A 240 -14.44 2.22 9.96
C LEU A 240 -15.43 1.19 10.52
N THR A 241 -16.52 0.99 9.81
CA THR A 241 -17.57 0.03 10.19
C THR A 241 -17.34 -1.38 9.67
N GLN A 242 -16.53 -1.53 8.62
CA GLN A 242 -16.25 -2.82 7.99
C GLN A 242 -15.36 -3.68 8.90
N PRO A 243 -15.44 -5.01 8.77
CA PRO A 243 -14.43 -5.92 9.32
C PRO A 243 -13.01 -5.51 8.94
N VAL A 244 -12.11 -5.46 9.93
CA VAL A 244 -10.72 -5.06 9.75
C VAL A 244 -9.78 -6.04 10.42
N MET A 245 -8.76 -6.49 9.69
CA MET A 245 -7.64 -7.24 10.25
C MET A 245 -6.34 -6.45 10.06
N VAL A 246 -5.58 -6.33 11.13
CA VAL A 246 -4.25 -5.74 11.13
C VAL A 246 -3.23 -6.83 11.45
N VAL A 247 -2.23 -6.99 10.58
CA VAL A 247 -1.11 -7.92 10.77
C VAL A 247 0.17 -7.12 10.95
N VAL A 248 0.91 -7.33 12.02
CA VAL A 248 2.17 -6.65 12.32
C VAL A 248 3.24 -7.62 12.77
N GLY A 249 4.49 -7.29 12.47
CA GLY A 249 5.65 -8.00 13.02
C GLY A 249 6.19 -7.29 14.26
N GLU A 250 6.62 -8.04 15.27
CA GLU A 250 7.10 -7.49 16.56
C GLU A 250 8.59 -7.11 16.55
N LYS A 251 9.34 -7.45 15.50
CA LYS A 251 10.69 -6.89 15.32
C LYS A 251 10.58 -5.44 14.82
N VAL A 252 10.31 -4.54 15.76
CA VAL A 252 9.98 -3.13 15.48
C VAL A 252 11.15 -2.41 14.83
N GLY A 253 10.85 -1.59 13.79
CA GLY A 253 11.76 -0.68 13.13
C GLY A 253 11.21 0.75 13.06
N ALA A 254 11.96 1.66 12.42
CA ALA A 254 11.66 3.09 12.40
C ALA A 254 10.45 3.48 11.56
N PHE A 255 9.98 2.61 10.65
CA PHE A 255 8.77 2.93 9.86
C PHE A 255 7.49 2.90 10.71
N GLY A 256 7.54 2.30 11.90
CA GLY A 256 6.50 2.40 12.90
C GLY A 256 5.24 1.60 12.62
N ALA A 257 5.28 0.62 11.72
CA ALA A 257 4.11 -0.20 11.36
C ALA A 257 3.48 -0.93 12.55
N TYR A 258 4.29 -1.37 13.52
CA TYR A 258 3.77 -2.00 14.74
C TYR A 258 2.89 -1.03 15.53
N ARG A 259 3.38 0.19 15.80
CA ARG A 259 2.63 1.23 16.49
C ARG A 259 1.37 1.63 15.73
N ASP A 260 1.50 1.85 14.41
CA ASP A 260 0.38 2.24 13.56
C ASP A 260 -0.69 1.15 13.52
N GLY A 261 -0.29 -0.12 13.49
CA GLY A 261 -1.22 -1.24 13.55
C GLY A 261 -1.99 -1.30 14.88
N LEU A 262 -1.31 -1.10 16.01
CA LEU A 262 -1.97 -1.00 17.31
C LEU A 262 -2.93 0.20 17.39
N GLU A 263 -2.57 1.33 16.78
CA GLU A 263 -3.44 2.51 16.71
C GLU A 263 -4.72 2.21 15.92
N VAL A 264 -4.62 1.63 14.72
CA VAL A 264 -5.80 1.24 13.92
C VAL A 264 -6.69 0.30 14.73
N TYR A 265 -6.12 -0.77 15.28
CA TYR A 265 -6.88 -1.73 16.07
C TYR A 265 -7.58 -1.07 17.26
N GLY A 266 -6.86 -0.20 17.98
CA GLY A 266 -7.43 0.52 19.13
C GLY A 266 -8.56 1.47 18.74
N ARG A 267 -8.44 2.17 17.60
CA ARG A 267 -9.42 3.14 17.12
C ARG A 267 -10.62 2.53 16.38
N ALA A 268 -10.49 1.33 15.82
CA ALA A 268 -11.56 0.67 15.05
C ALA A 268 -12.72 0.18 15.93
N MET A 269 -13.27 1.07 16.77
CA MET A 269 -14.26 0.75 17.79
C MET A 269 -15.64 0.40 17.23
N VAL A 270 -15.98 0.93 16.06
CA VAL A 270 -17.27 0.71 15.39
C VAL A 270 -17.21 -0.39 14.32
N SER A 271 -16.05 -1.00 14.12
CA SER A 271 -15.91 -2.13 13.22
C SER A 271 -16.73 -3.33 13.69
N GLN A 272 -17.37 -4.01 12.76
CA GLN A 272 -18.16 -5.22 13.04
C GLN A 272 -17.30 -6.40 13.54
N ASP A 273 -16.06 -6.47 13.07
CA ASP A 273 -15.05 -7.43 13.52
C ASP A 273 -13.67 -6.78 13.37
N ARG A 274 -12.93 -6.64 14.46
CA ARG A 274 -11.57 -6.11 14.44
C ARG A 274 -10.60 -7.14 14.99
N GLN A 275 -9.58 -7.42 14.21
CA GLN A 275 -8.57 -8.42 14.57
C GLN A 275 -7.17 -7.82 14.50
N LEU A 276 -6.34 -8.12 15.51
CA LEU A 276 -4.92 -7.82 15.54
C LEU A 276 -4.14 -9.13 15.55
N VAL A 277 -3.32 -9.32 14.55
CA VAL A 277 -2.38 -10.44 14.44
C VAL A 277 -0.98 -9.89 14.65
N SER A 278 -0.39 -10.21 15.77
CA SER A 278 0.99 -9.82 16.11
C SER A 278 1.90 -11.04 15.96
N LEU A 279 2.93 -10.91 15.12
CA LEU A 279 3.84 -12.00 14.77
C LEU A 279 5.23 -11.74 15.39
N PRO A 280 5.57 -12.42 16.50
CA PRO A 280 6.73 -12.06 17.34
C PRO A 280 8.08 -12.21 16.64
N ASP A 281 8.18 -13.17 15.72
CA ASP A 281 9.45 -13.56 15.11
C ASP A 281 9.77 -12.83 13.80
N PHE A 282 8.93 -11.87 13.38
CA PHE A 282 9.06 -11.23 12.07
C PHE A 282 9.17 -9.71 12.14
N SER A 283 9.92 -9.16 11.17
CA SER A 283 10.05 -7.73 10.92
C SER A 283 9.04 -7.25 9.88
N HIS A 284 9.04 -5.93 9.65
CA HIS A 284 8.26 -5.29 8.59
C HIS A 284 8.52 -5.92 7.21
N TYR A 285 9.79 -6.09 6.83
CA TYR A 285 10.16 -6.59 5.50
C TYR A 285 10.23 -8.11 5.39
N GLU A 286 10.28 -8.83 6.49
CA GLU A 286 10.08 -10.28 6.45
C GLU A 286 8.64 -10.62 6.08
N LEU A 287 7.68 -9.79 6.47
CA LEU A 287 6.28 -9.88 6.03
C LEU A 287 6.05 -9.53 4.56
N TYR A 288 7.06 -9.07 3.82
CA TYR A 288 6.90 -8.80 2.39
C TYR A 288 6.99 -10.07 1.54
N ASP A 289 7.93 -10.96 1.85
CA ASP A 289 8.29 -12.08 0.96
C ASP A 289 8.89 -13.31 1.63
N LYS A 290 9.22 -13.24 2.95
CA LYS A 290 9.77 -14.42 3.62
C LYS A 290 8.68 -15.48 3.75
N PRO A 291 8.93 -16.72 3.21
CA PRO A 291 7.87 -17.73 3.12
C PRO A 291 7.18 -18.01 4.45
N GLU A 292 7.93 -18.10 5.54
CA GLU A 292 7.40 -18.41 6.88
C GLU A 292 6.51 -17.28 7.37
N ALA A 293 6.96 -16.02 7.26
CA ALA A 293 6.21 -14.84 7.70
C ALA A 293 4.92 -14.65 6.89
N VAL A 294 5.03 -14.80 5.55
CA VAL A 294 3.89 -14.71 4.64
C VAL A 294 2.88 -15.82 4.89
N GLN A 295 3.37 -17.05 5.14
CA GLN A 295 2.49 -18.19 5.45
C GLN A 295 1.71 -17.94 6.73
N GLU A 296 2.37 -17.54 7.82
CA GLU A 296 1.68 -17.28 9.09
C GLU A 296 0.65 -16.13 8.96
N ALA A 297 0.98 -15.08 8.21
CA ALA A 297 0.03 -14.02 7.90
C ALA A 297 -1.18 -14.55 7.11
N LEU A 298 -0.96 -15.34 6.04
CA LEU A 298 -2.01 -15.88 5.20
C LEU A 298 -2.90 -16.90 5.94
N GLU A 299 -2.39 -17.65 6.91
CA GLU A 299 -3.17 -18.54 7.78
C GLU A 299 -4.24 -17.79 8.59
N LYS A 300 -4.09 -16.48 8.78
CA LYS A 300 -5.10 -15.61 9.42
C LYS A 300 -5.92 -14.83 8.40
N VAL A 301 -5.29 -14.31 7.37
CA VAL A 301 -5.92 -13.47 6.34
C VAL A 301 -6.95 -14.25 5.52
N ILE A 302 -6.63 -15.48 5.10
CA ILE A 302 -7.53 -16.29 4.27
C ILE A 302 -8.84 -16.64 5.01
N PRO A 303 -8.81 -17.16 6.25
CA PRO A 303 -10.04 -17.39 7.01
C PRO A 303 -10.84 -16.10 7.27
N PHE A 304 -10.18 -14.98 7.52
CA PHE A 304 -10.84 -13.70 7.69
C PHE A 304 -11.61 -13.28 6.43
N PHE A 305 -10.98 -13.30 5.26
CA PHE A 305 -11.68 -12.99 4.01
C PHE A 305 -12.78 -14.02 3.69
N ASN A 306 -12.56 -15.31 3.96
CA ASN A 306 -13.59 -16.33 3.77
C ASN A 306 -14.84 -16.07 4.65
N THR A 307 -14.66 -15.55 5.87
CA THR A 307 -15.76 -15.22 6.77
C THR A 307 -16.57 -14.03 6.27
N HIS A 308 -15.90 -13.01 5.70
CA HIS A 308 -16.55 -11.76 5.36
C HIS A 308 -16.88 -11.58 3.88
N LEU A 309 -16.31 -12.40 2.99
CA LEU A 309 -16.52 -12.35 1.54
C LEU A 309 -16.96 -13.71 0.96
N GLY A 310 -17.04 -14.75 1.78
CA GLY A 310 -17.39 -16.11 1.37
C GLY A 310 -18.88 -16.33 1.06
#